data_eefc847f3511655a22b0caef4ea570c9
#
_entry.id   eefc847f3511655a22b0caef4ea570c9
#
_cell.length_a   1.000
_cell.length_b   1.000
_cell.length_c   1.000
_cell.angle_alpha   90.00
_cell.angle_beta   90.00
_cell.angle_gamma   90.00
#
_symmetry.space_group_name_H-M   'P 1'
#
loop_
_entity.id
_entity.type
_entity.pdbx_description
1 polymer ?
#
loop_
_entity_poly.entity_id
_entity_poly.type
_entity_poly.pdbx_seq_one_letter_code
_entity_poly.pdbx_strand_id
1 'polypeptide(L)'
;MNAQALSFETLPGISRAVYSPEDFATVQRLAHETAGIVLVPAKSMLVYSRLAKRLRTLGLRSFREYCALVEDADSLDERQAMMAALTTNVTRFFREPHHFDHLRDKVMPELAARARAGGRVRMWSAACSNGQEPYSMAITLLSVLPEAARLDVKILATDIDPNMVAEGKVGCYREDAVSPVPLELRRRWFEKVPAADGRIWSVSPELRDLVACRELNLIGEWPMRGRFDVIFCRNVVIYFDEPTQERIWSRF
;
A
#
# COMPACT_ATOMS: atom_id res chain seq x y z
N MET A 1 7.42 19.72 30.57
CA MET A 1 6.12 19.02 30.41
C MET A 1 6.42 17.54 30.29
N ASN A 2 5.87 16.76 31.24
CA ASN A 2 6.19 15.33 31.38
C ASN A 2 5.77 14.54 30.15
N ALA A 3 6.75 13.98 29.43
CA ALA A 3 6.51 12.86 28.55
C ALA A 3 6.12 11.67 29.47
N GLN A 4 4.83 11.40 29.60
CA GLN A 4 4.37 10.12 30.14
C GLN A 4 4.92 9.05 29.18
N ALA A 5 5.97 8.35 29.60
CA ALA A 5 6.39 7.10 29.02
C ALA A 5 5.15 6.17 29.05
N LEU A 6 4.49 6.00 27.92
CA LEU A 6 3.43 5.03 27.74
C LEU A 6 4.06 3.67 28.03
N SER A 7 3.76 3.12 29.22
CA SER A 7 4.29 1.85 29.65
C SER A 7 3.78 0.75 28.72
N PHE A 8 4.67 -0.15 28.31
CA PHE A 8 4.31 -1.43 27.68
C PHE A 8 3.31 -2.15 28.58
N GLU A 9 2.06 -2.21 28.17
CA GLU A 9 1.06 -3.00 28.90
C GLU A 9 1.37 -4.47 28.71
N THR A 10 1.60 -5.20 29.82
CA THR A 10 1.68 -6.65 29.79
C THR A 10 0.36 -7.18 29.27
N LEU A 11 0.43 -7.85 28.11
CA LEU A 11 -0.76 -8.33 27.41
C LEU A 11 -1.44 -9.41 28.26
N PRO A 12 -2.75 -9.27 28.60
CA PRO A 12 -3.45 -10.26 29.40
C PRO A 12 -3.35 -11.66 28.78
N GLY A 13 -2.88 -12.63 29.56
CA GLY A 13 -2.75 -14.03 29.12
C GLY A 13 -1.51 -14.36 28.29
N ILE A 14 -0.60 -13.40 28.04
CA ILE A 14 0.64 -13.63 27.31
C ILE A 14 1.82 -13.53 28.27
N SER A 15 2.59 -14.62 28.39
CA SER A 15 3.79 -14.66 29.21
C SER A 15 4.89 -13.76 28.62
N ARG A 16 5.64 -13.06 29.48
CA ARG A 16 6.86 -12.33 29.08
C ARG A 16 7.94 -13.22 28.45
N ALA A 17 7.91 -14.51 28.73
CA ALA A 17 8.78 -15.49 28.08
C ALA A 17 8.43 -15.67 26.59
N VAL A 18 7.18 -15.38 26.18
CA VAL A 18 6.71 -15.46 24.80
C VAL A 18 6.88 -14.12 24.09
N TYR A 19 6.55 -13.00 24.76
CA TYR A 19 6.63 -11.65 24.21
C TYR A 19 6.94 -10.63 25.32
N SER A 20 8.05 -9.94 25.19
CA SER A 20 8.56 -8.99 26.16
C SER A 20 8.60 -7.55 25.63
N PRO A 21 8.76 -6.53 26.50
CA PRO A 21 9.01 -5.16 26.09
C PRO A 21 10.23 -5.01 25.19
N GLU A 22 11.27 -5.79 25.44
CA GLU A 22 12.52 -5.79 24.66
C GLU A 22 12.28 -6.33 23.25
N ASP A 23 11.46 -7.37 23.10
CA ASP A 23 11.07 -7.90 21.78
C ASP A 23 10.27 -6.87 20.99
N PHE A 24 9.32 -6.17 21.66
CA PHE A 24 8.59 -5.07 21.03
C PHE A 24 9.52 -3.94 20.58
N ALA A 25 10.48 -3.55 21.43
CA ALA A 25 11.44 -2.50 21.09
C ALA A 25 12.31 -2.87 19.88
N THR A 26 12.70 -4.14 19.76
CA THR A 26 13.43 -4.65 18.57
C THR A 26 12.56 -4.53 17.32
N VAL A 27 11.31 -4.99 17.36
CA VAL A 27 10.38 -4.87 16.21
C VAL A 27 10.12 -3.40 15.88
N GLN A 28 9.94 -2.54 16.88
CA GLN A 28 9.73 -1.09 16.69
C GLN A 28 10.92 -0.46 15.97
N ARG A 29 12.14 -0.73 16.42
CA ARG A 29 13.37 -0.23 15.79
C ARG A 29 13.49 -0.70 14.34
N LEU A 30 13.34 -2.00 14.09
CA LEU A 30 13.43 -2.56 12.74
C LEU A 30 12.34 -2.01 11.80
N ALA A 31 11.10 -1.84 12.28
CA ALA A 31 10.02 -1.26 11.48
C ALA A 31 10.32 0.19 11.09
N HIS A 32 10.90 0.96 12.00
CA HIS A 32 11.31 2.34 11.74
C HIS A 32 12.50 2.40 10.76
N GLU A 33 13.56 1.66 11.02
CA GLU A 33 14.77 1.63 10.18
C GLU A 33 14.47 1.14 8.75
N THR A 34 13.63 0.11 8.63
CA THR A 34 13.35 -0.54 7.34
C THR A 34 12.29 0.18 6.53
N ALA A 35 11.23 0.66 7.16
CA ALA A 35 10.04 1.17 6.48
C ALA A 35 9.56 2.55 6.98
N GLY A 36 10.24 3.19 7.93
CA GLY A 36 9.84 4.46 8.54
C GLY A 36 8.62 4.35 9.46
N ILE A 37 8.12 3.14 9.71
CA ILE A 37 6.87 2.93 10.46
C ILE A 37 7.12 3.17 11.95
N VAL A 38 6.36 4.10 12.52
CA VAL A 38 6.36 4.39 13.96
C VAL A 38 5.36 3.49 14.67
N LEU A 39 5.86 2.60 15.52
CA LEU A 39 5.05 1.75 16.39
C LEU A 39 5.06 2.34 17.81
N VAL A 40 3.94 2.90 18.26
CA VAL A 40 3.80 3.36 19.64
C VAL A 40 3.51 2.18 20.60
N PRO A 41 3.88 2.24 21.90
CA PRO A 41 3.68 1.13 22.85
C PRO A 41 2.25 0.61 22.90
N ALA A 42 1.24 1.46 22.73
CA ALA A 42 -0.16 1.08 22.64
C ALA A 42 -0.48 0.09 21.48
N LYS A 43 0.41 -0.04 20.49
CA LYS A 43 0.28 -1.02 19.39
C LYS A 43 0.93 -2.38 19.67
N SER A 44 1.42 -2.64 20.89
CA SER A 44 2.10 -3.89 21.22
C SER A 44 1.22 -5.14 20.98
N MET A 45 -0.08 -5.08 21.30
CA MET A 45 -1.04 -6.14 21.00
C MET A 45 -1.22 -6.36 19.49
N LEU A 46 -1.26 -5.28 18.71
CA LEU A 46 -1.34 -5.37 17.25
C LEU A 46 -0.11 -6.07 16.67
N VAL A 47 1.09 -5.69 17.12
CA VAL A 47 2.36 -6.32 16.72
C VAL A 47 2.33 -7.81 17.07
N TYR A 48 1.98 -8.14 18.32
CA TYR A 48 1.84 -9.53 18.73
C TYR A 48 0.90 -10.32 17.84
N SER A 49 -0.33 -9.83 17.63
CA SER A 49 -1.35 -10.57 16.86
C SER A 49 -0.93 -10.79 15.40
N ARG A 50 -0.27 -9.82 14.79
CA ARG A 50 0.19 -9.89 13.40
C ARG A 50 1.39 -10.82 13.23
N LEU A 51 2.37 -10.74 14.13
CA LEU A 51 3.60 -11.53 14.03
C LEU A 51 3.46 -12.93 14.61
N ALA A 52 2.53 -13.18 15.53
CA ALA A 52 2.29 -14.53 16.07
C ALA A 52 1.98 -15.57 14.99
N LYS A 53 1.38 -15.16 13.86
CA LYS A 53 1.19 -16.04 12.69
C LYS A 53 2.52 -16.40 12.06
N ARG A 54 3.45 -15.44 11.94
CA ARG A 54 4.79 -15.66 11.38
C ARG A 54 5.58 -16.66 12.24
N LEU A 55 5.58 -16.43 13.55
CA LEU A 55 6.23 -17.34 14.50
C LEU A 55 5.76 -18.78 14.30
N ARG A 56 4.43 -18.98 14.25
CA ARG A 56 3.85 -20.33 14.03
C ARG A 56 4.27 -20.94 12.71
N THR A 57 4.28 -20.15 11.62
CA THR A 57 4.71 -20.62 10.29
C THR A 57 6.17 -21.08 10.30
N LEU A 58 7.03 -20.40 11.07
CA LEU A 58 8.46 -20.68 11.19
C LEU A 58 8.78 -21.72 12.28
N GLY A 59 7.79 -22.18 13.04
CA GLY A 59 7.98 -23.12 14.14
C GLY A 59 8.70 -22.52 15.37
N LEU A 60 8.74 -21.20 15.50
CA LEU A 60 9.39 -20.49 16.60
C LEU A 60 8.48 -20.45 17.83
N ARG A 61 9.10 -20.46 19.02
CA ARG A 61 8.39 -20.54 20.32
C ARG A 61 8.26 -19.20 21.03
N SER A 62 9.08 -18.21 20.67
CA SER A 62 9.11 -16.91 21.32
C SER A 62 9.42 -15.79 20.35
N PHE A 63 9.03 -14.56 20.69
CA PHE A 63 9.41 -13.37 19.94
C PHE A 63 10.91 -13.10 20.01
N ARG A 64 11.59 -13.51 21.08
CA ARG A 64 13.05 -13.43 21.17
C ARG A 64 13.73 -14.22 20.05
N GLU A 65 13.29 -15.45 19.78
CA GLU A 65 13.80 -16.24 18.64
C GLU A 65 13.51 -15.55 17.30
N TYR A 66 12.32 -14.98 17.17
CA TYR A 66 11.92 -14.24 15.98
C TYR A 66 12.74 -12.95 15.77
N CYS A 67 12.96 -12.18 16.85
CA CYS A 67 13.79 -10.98 16.80
C CYS A 67 15.22 -11.31 16.39
N ALA A 68 15.81 -12.37 16.97
CA ALA A 68 17.14 -12.82 16.57
C ALA A 68 17.21 -13.20 15.08
N LEU A 69 16.17 -13.86 14.55
CA LEU A 69 16.08 -14.19 13.12
C LEU A 69 16.02 -12.95 12.22
N VAL A 70 15.14 -11.98 12.53
CA VAL A 70 14.96 -10.79 11.68
C VAL A 70 16.07 -9.75 11.84
N GLU A 71 16.87 -9.82 12.90
CA GLU A 71 18.10 -9.02 13.07
C GLU A 71 19.27 -9.57 12.27
N ASP A 72 19.26 -10.85 11.92
CA ASP A 72 20.30 -11.47 11.09
C ASP A 72 20.30 -10.82 9.68
N ALA A 73 21.48 -10.40 9.24
CA ALA A 73 21.69 -9.74 7.96
C ALA A 73 21.26 -10.61 6.77
N ASP A 74 21.35 -11.93 6.89
CA ASP A 74 21.01 -12.89 5.83
C ASP A 74 19.48 -13.17 5.76
N SER A 75 18.70 -12.72 6.73
CA SER A 75 17.25 -12.95 6.83
C SER A 75 16.41 -11.84 6.16
N LEU A 76 16.82 -11.33 5.00
CA LEU A 76 16.14 -10.23 4.31
C LEU A 76 14.69 -10.57 3.93
N ASP A 77 14.43 -11.80 3.50
CA ASP A 77 13.09 -12.25 3.11
C ASP A 77 12.13 -12.25 4.30
N GLU A 78 12.59 -12.70 5.49
CA GLU A 78 11.75 -12.69 6.67
C GLU A 78 11.55 -11.27 7.21
N ARG A 79 12.55 -10.40 7.10
CA ARG A 79 12.39 -8.98 7.43
C ARG A 79 11.36 -8.31 6.53
N GLN A 80 11.34 -8.61 5.24
CA GLN A 80 10.32 -8.15 4.32
C GLN A 80 8.93 -8.70 4.68
N ALA A 81 8.83 -9.98 5.01
CA ALA A 81 7.59 -10.61 5.47
C ALA A 81 7.08 -10.01 6.80
N MET A 82 7.99 -9.64 7.71
CA MET A 82 7.66 -8.88 8.92
C MET A 82 7.05 -7.52 8.57
N MET A 83 7.65 -6.77 7.66
CA MET A 83 7.12 -5.48 7.22
C MET A 83 5.73 -5.63 6.62
N ALA A 84 5.54 -6.58 5.70
CA ALA A 84 4.24 -6.89 5.09
C ALA A 84 3.19 -7.25 6.16
N ALA A 85 3.56 -8.01 7.18
CA ALA A 85 2.65 -8.34 8.29
C ALA A 85 2.28 -7.12 9.16
N LEU A 86 3.19 -6.15 9.30
CA LEU A 86 2.99 -4.95 10.13
C LEU A 86 2.27 -3.82 9.38
N THR A 87 2.23 -3.83 8.06
CA THR A 87 1.51 -2.82 7.28
C THR A 87 -0.01 -2.94 7.45
N THR A 88 -0.70 -1.83 7.31
CA THR A 88 -2.17 -1.77 7.37
C THR A 88 -2.70 -1.42 5.99
N ASN A 89 -3.17 -2.43 5.28
CA ASN A 89 -3.49 -2.36 3.85
C ASN A 89 -4.98 -2.03 3.58
N VAL A 90 -5.64 -1.28 4.46
CA VAL A 90 -7.05 -0.90 4.29
C VAL A 90 -7.18 0.11 3.16
N THR A 91 -7.81 -0.31 2.09
CA THR A 91 -8.11 0.51 0.92
C THR A 91 -9.52 0.23 0.40
N ARG A 92 -10.04 1.08 -0.47
CA ARG A 92 -11.29 0.86 -1.21
C ARG A 92 -11.28 1.66 -2.52
N PHE A 93 -12.04 1.19 -3.50
CA PHE A 93 -12.26 1.96 -4.72
C PHE A 93 -12.86 3.34 -4.39
N PHE A 94 -12.35 4.37 -5.03
CA PHE A 94 -12.77 5.77 -4.86
C PHE A 94 -12.80 6.24 -3.39
N ARG A 95 -11.88 5.75 -2.55
CA ARG A 95 -11.72 6.25 -1.19
C ARG A 95 -11.49 7.77 -1.20
N GLU A 96 -12.31 8.53 -0.41
CA GLU A 96 -12.30 9.99 -0.40
C GLU A 96 -12.57 10.56 -1.81
N PRO A 97 -13.81 10.39 -2.33
CA PRO A 97 -14.16 10.57 -3.75
C PRO A 97 -13.85 11.97 -4.29
N HIS A 98 -13.83 12.99 -3.44
CA HIS A 98 -13.51 14.37 -3.81
C HIS A 98 -12.10 14.52 -4.42
N HIS A 99 -11.14 13.65 -4.08
CA HIS A 99 -9.82 13.66 -4.72
C HIS A 99 -9.90 13.20 -6.19
N PHE A 100 -10.76 12.24 -6.48
CA PHE A 100 -10.97 11.76 -7.86
C PHE A 100 -11.81 12.75 -8.67
N ASP A 101 -12.76 13.45 -8.02
CA ASP A 101 -13.50 14.55 -8.65
C ASP A 101 -12.55 15.70 -9.00
N HIS A 102 -11.66 16.09 -8.07
CA HIS A 102 -10.63 17.10 -8.35
C HIS A 102 -9.70 16.67 -9.49
N LEU A 103 -9.24 15.42 -9.46
CA LEU A 103 -8.42 14.84 -10.54
C LEU A 103 -9.15 14.98 -11.89
N ARG A 104 -10.41 14.54 -11.96
CA ARG A 104 -11.23 14.58 -13.19
C ARG A 104 -11.45 16.01 -13.71
N ASP A 105 -11.88 16.91 -12.80
CA ASP A 105 -12.45 18.20 -13.19
C ASP A 105 -11.40 19.32 -13.29
N LYS A 106 -10.29 19.21 -12.57
CA LYS A 106 -9.26 20.26 -12.48
C LYS A 106 -7.94 19.89 -13.12
N VAL A 107 -7.53 18.62 -12.98
CA VAL A 107 -6.19 18.19 -13.41
C VAL A 107 -6.22 17.53 -14.79
N MET A 108 -7.14 16.59 -14.99
CA MET A 108 -7.19 15.81 -16.23
C MET A 108 -7.43 16.59 -17.50
N PRO A 109 -8.18 17.72 -17.57
CA PRO A 109 -8.40 18.44 -18.83
C PRO A 109 -7.10 18.90 -19.48
N GLU A 110 -6.16 19.45 -18.72
CA GLU A 110 -4.86 19.88 -19.22
C GLU A 110 -4.00 18.66 -19.63
N LEU A 111 -3.94 17.63 -18.78
CA LEU A 111 -3.16 16.42 -19.06
C LEU A 111 -3.68 15.67 -20.29
N ALA A 112 -5.00 15.62 -20.49
CA ALA A 112 -5.62 15.02 -21.66
C ALA A 112 -5.29 15.80 -22.95
N ALA A 113 -5.35 17.12 -22.90
CA ALA A 113 -4.96 17.97 -24.05
C ALA A 113 -3.49 17.74 -24.43
N ARG A 114 -2.59 17.67 -23.44
CA ARG A 114 -1.16 17.38 -23.64
C ARG A 114 -0.95 15.98 -24.24
N ALA A 115 -1.65 14.96 -23.72
CA ALA A 115 -1.54 13.60 -24.22
C ALA A 115 -2.00 13.50 -25.68
N ARG A 116 -3.12 14.15 -26.06
CA ARG A 116 -3.63 14.22 -27.45
C ARG A 116 -2.66 14.92 -28.40
N ALA A 117 -1.88 15.87 -27.89
CA ALA A 117 -0.81 16.53 -28.65
C ALA A 117 0.49 15.70 -28.74
N GLY A 118 0.48 14.43 -28.29
CA GLY A 118 1.64 13.54 -28.32
C GLY A 118 2.57 13.68 -27.12
N GLY A 119 2.17 14.44 -26.09
CA GLY A 119 2.93 14.60 -24.87
C GLY A 119 2.75 13.41 -23.91
N ARG A 120 3.76 13.19 -23.06
CA ARG A 120 3.76 12.15 -22.06
C ARG A 120 2.94 12.54 -20.83
N VAL A 121 2.18 11.59 -20.23
CA VAL A 121 1.50 11.75 -18.95
C VAL A 121 1.88 10.60 -18.01
N ARG A 122 2.35 10.93 -16.83
CA ARG A 122 2.76 9.97 -15.79
C ARG A 122 2.08 10.30 -14.46
N MET A 123 1.37 9.32 -13.92
CA MET A 123 0.72 9.42 -12.62
C MET A 123 1.33 8.38 -11.69
N TRP A 124 1.30 8.61 -10.40
CA TRP A 124 1.83 7.69 -9.39
C TRP A 124 0.88 7.56 -8.21
N SER A 125 0.52 6.32 -7.87
CA SER A 125 -0.13 5.95 -6.62
C SER A 125 0.94 5.34 -5.71
N ALA A 126 1.38 6.10 -4.71
CA ALA A 126 2.41 5.74 -3.74
C ALA A 126 1.76 5.11 -2.50
N ALA A 127 2.17 3.90 -2.13
CA ALA A 127 1.52 3.01 -1.16
C ALA A 127 0.09 2.63 -1.61
N CYS A 128 0.02 1.98 -2.75
CA CYS A 128 -1.22 1.67 -3.47
C CYS A 128 -2.02 0.50 -2.87
N SER A 129 -1.48 -0.20 -1.86
CA SER A 129 -2.07 -1.43 -1.34
C SER A 129 -2.37 -2.43 -2.49
N ASN A 130 -3.50 -3.09 -2.49
CA ASN A 130 -3.88 -4.09 -3.50
C ASN A 130 -4.43 -3.49 -4.82
N GLY A 131 -4.15 -2.22 -5.11
CA GLY A 131 -4.40 -1.63 -6.42
C GLY A 131 -5.76 -0.93 -6.59
N GLN A 132 -6.62 -0.87 -5.59
CA GLN A 132 -7.94 -0.22 -5.73
C GLN A 132 -7.81 1.29 -6.02
N GLU A 133 -6.81 1.98 -5.45
CA GLU A 133 -6.55 3.38 -5.71
C GLU A 133 -6.06 3.64 -7.15
N PRO A 134 -4.99 3.01 -7.66
CA PRO A 134 -4.52 3.26 -9.02
C PRO A 134 -5.55 2.84 -10.08
N TYR A 135 -6.38 1.83 -9.84
CA TYR A 135 -7.49 1.52 -10.76
C TYR A 135 -8.60 2.58 -10.70
N SER A 136 -8.88 3.16 -9.53
CA SER A 136 -9.78 4.32 -9.44
C SER A 136 -9.23 5.54 -10.20
N MET A 137 -7.91 5.78 -10.15
CA MET A 137 -7.24 6.80 -10.96
C MET A 137 -7.37 6.49 -12.45
N ALA A 138 -7.19 5.24 -12.88
CA ALA A 138 -7.32 4.82 -14.27
C ALA A 138 -8.76 4.98 -14.77
N ILE A 139 -9.78 4.63 -14.00
CA ILE A 139 -11.19 4.85 -14.34
C ILE A 139 -11.46 6.34 -14.49
N THR A 140 -10.96 7.17 -13.57
CA THR A 140 -11.10 8.64 -13.63
C THR A 140 -10.42 9.20 -14.89
N LEU A 141 -9.22 8.75 -15.21
CA LEU A 141 -8.47 9.14 -16.39
C LEU A 141 -9.26 8.79 -17.67
N LEU A 142 -9.73 7.54 -17.79
CA LEU A 142 -10.49 7.08 -18.97
C LEU A 142 -11.85 7.75 -19.14
N SER A 143 -12.41 8.34 -18.09
CA SER A 143 -13.64 9.14 -18.18
C SER A 143 -13.42 10.45 -18.95
N VAL A 144 -12.18 10.99 -18.97
CA VAL A 144 -11.80 12.24 -19.66
C VAL A 144 -11.00 11.97 -20.93
N LEU A 145 -10.23 10.89 -20.95
CA LEU A 145 -9.35 10.48 -22.04
C LEU A 145 -9.60 9.02 -22.43
N PRO A 146 -10.73 8.70 -23.08
CA PRO A 146 -11.08 7.31 -23.41
C PRO A 146 -10.04 6.59 -24.28
N GLU A 147 -9.29 7.34 -25.09
CA GLU A 147 -8.22 6.84 -25.96
C GLU A 147 -6.85 6.67 -25.27
N ALA A 148 -6.76 6.81 -23.95
CA ALA A 148 -5.49 6.79 -23.19
C ALA A 148 -4.60 5.57 -23.46
N ALA A 149 -5.19 4.41 -23.74
CA ALA A 149 -4.45 3.19 -24.07
C ALA A 149 -3.59 3.30 -25.35
N ARG A 150 -3.93 4.25 -26.25
CA ARG A 150 -3.22 4.53 -27.52
C ARG A 150 -2.20 5.66 -27.39
N LEU A 151 -2.12 6.30 -26.24
CA LEU A 151 -1.30 7.46 -25.97
C LEU A 151 -0.18 7.10 -24.96
N ASP A 152 0.82 7.97 -24.84
CA ASP A 152 1.90 7.78 -23.86
C ASP A 152 1.46 8.19 -22.43
N VAL A 153 0.51 7.43 -21.91
CA VAL A 153 -0.08 7.62 -20.58
C VAL A 153 0.12 6.37 -19.74
N LYS A 154 0.68 6.51 -18.52
CA LYS A 154 0.89 5.40 -17.59
C LYS A 154 0.69 5.84 -16.13
N ILE A 155 0.21 4.90 -15.33
CA ILE A 155 0.08 5.03 -13.88
C ILE A 155 1.04 4.05 -13.23
N LEU A 156 2.00 4.55 -12.48
CA LEU A 156 2.82 3.73 -11.59
C LEU A 156 2.04 3.51 -10.29
N ALA A 157 1.99 2.28 -9.81
CA ALA A 157 1.41 1.90 -8.54
C ALA A 157 2.48 1.19 -7.71
N THR A 158 2.78 1.69 -6.52
CA THR A 158 3.85 1.10 -5.70
C THR A 158 3.39 0.82 -4.28
N ASP A 159 3.86 -0.28 -3.73
CA ASP A 159 3.68 -0.62 -2.32
C ASP A 159 4.93 -1.34 -1.79
N ILE A 160 5.14 -1.29 -0.47
CA ILE A 160 6.21 -2.01 0.21
C ILE A 160 5.88 -3.50 0.40
N ASP A 161 4.58 -3.84 0.43
CA ASP A 161 4.10 -5.21 0.61
C ASP A 161 4.00 -5.93 -0.74
N PRO A 162 4.87 -6.94 -1.01
CA PRO A 162 4.87 -7.66 -2.27
C PRO A 162 3.55 -8.41 -2.55
N ASN A 163 2.82 -8.81 -1.49
CA ASN A 163 1.53 -9.47 -1.66
C ASN A 163 0.49 -8.49 -2.22
N MET A 164 0.48 -7.25 -1.70
CA MET A 164 -0.39 -6.18 -2.21
C MET A 164 -0.07 -5.84 -3.66
N VAL A 165 1.22 -5.76 -4.00
CA VAL A 165 1.66 -5.55 -5.38
C VAL A 165 1.22 -6.70 -6.29
N ALA A 166 1.32 -7.94 -5.83
CA ALA A 166 0.87 -9.12 -6.59
C ALA A 166 -0.66 -9.09 -6.81
N GLU A 167 -1.45 -8.81 -5.77
CA GLU A 167 -2.90 -8.65 -5.89
C GLU A 167 -3.26 -7.52 -6.86
N GLY A 168 -2.59 -6.37 -6.77
CA GLY A 168 -2.77 -5.24 -7.67
C GLY A 168 -2.48 -5.59 -9.13
N LYS A 169 -1.42 -6.37 -9.40
CA LYS A 169 -1.09 -6.88 -10.76
C LYS A 169 -2.18 -7.79 -11.32
N VAL A 170 -2.72 -8.68 -10.48
CA VAL A 170 -3.81 -9.59 -10.86
C VAL A 170 -5.09 -8.80 -11.14
N GLY A 171 -5.38 -7.79 -10.32
CA GLY A 171 -6.56 -6.93 -10.46
C GLY A 171 -7.89 -7.68 -10.29
N CYS A 172 -7.91 -8.71 -9.43
CA CYS A 172 -9.10 -9.49 -9.11
C CYS A 172 -9.57 -9.17 -7.69
N TYR A 173 -10.85 -8.91 -7.53
CA TYR A 173 -11.45 -8.45 -6.28
C TYR A 173 -12.73 -9.22 -5.97
N ARG A 174 -13.02 -9.39 -4.69
CA ARG A 174 -14.29 -9.95 -4.24
C ARG A 174 -15.44 -8.96 -4.46
N GLU A 175 -16.66 -9.46 -4.52
CA GLU A 175 -17.90 -8.69 -4.71
C GLU A 175 -18.02 -7.52 -3.69
N ASP A 176 -17.66 -7.76 -2.42
CA ASP A 176 -17.74 -6.75 -1.35
C ASP A 176 -16.81 -5.57 -1.59
N ALA A 177 -15.65 -5.79 -2.18
CA ALA A 177 -14.72 -4.71 -2.56
C ALA A 177 -15.20 -3.90 -3.76
N VAL A 178 -15.91 -4.52 -4.71
CA VAL A 178 -16.36 -3.89 -5.96
C VAL A 178 -17.78 -3.29 -5.82
N SER A 179 -18.60 -3.82 -4.92
CA SER A 179 -19.99 -3.37 -4.73
C SER A 179 -20.17 -1.87 -4.46
N PRO A 180 -19.23 -1.15 -3.78
CA PRO A 180 -19.33 0.30 -3.60
C PRO A 180 -19.08 1.12 -4.87
N VAL A 181 -18.51 0.51 -5.92
CA VAL A 181 -18.29 1.18 -7.20
C VAL A 181 -19.64 1.43 -7.88
N PRO A 182 -19.91 2.65 -8.40
CA PRO A 182 -21.14 2.95 -9.13
C PRO A 182 -21.43 1.91 -10.21
N LEU A 183 -22.70 1.48 -10.31
CA LEU A 183 -23.11 0.36 -11.15
C LEU A 183 -22.63 0.51 -12.60
N GLU A 184 -22.74 1.70 -13.18
CA GLU A 184 -22.32 1.98 -14.57
C GLU A 184 -20.81 1.80 -14.76
N LEU A 185 -20.00 2.26 -13.80
CA LEU A 185 -18.55 2.08 -13.83
C LEU A 185 -18.19 0.61 -13.62
N ARG A 186 -18.91 -0.09 -12.74
CA ARG A 186 -18.70 -1.51 -12.50
C ARG A 186 -19.00 -2.33 -13.76
N ARG A 187 -20.13 -2.08 -14.45
CA ARG A 187 -20.50 -2.76 -15.70
C ARG A 187 -19.48 -2.51 -16.82
N ARG A 188 -18.89 -1.34 -16.85
CA ARG A 188 -17.95 -0.95 -17.90
C ARG A 188 -16.54 -1.48 -17.67
N TRP A 189 -16.09 -1.51 -16.41
CA TRP A 189 -14.69 -1.69 -16.08
C TRP A 189 -14.36 -2.99 -15.34
N PHE A 190 -15.37 -3.77 -14.98
CA PHE A 190 -15.18 -5.03 -14.27
C PHE A 190 -15.96 -6.17 -14.92
N GLU A 191 -15.34 -7.33 -14.97
CA GLU A 191 -15.92 -8.56 -15.49
C GLU A 191 -15.99 -9.62 -14.40
N LYS A 192 -17.09 -10.38 -14.36
CA LYS A 192 -17.17 -11.54 -13.45
C LYS A 192 -16.23 -12.64 -13.93
N VAL A 193 -15.43 -13.14 -13.01
CA VAL A 193 -14.53 -14.26 -13.28
C VAL A 193 -15.16 -15.56 -12.76
N PRO A 194 -15.07 -16.67 -13.50
CA PRO A 194 -15.46 -17.98 -12.99
C PRO A 194 -14.67 -18.29 -11.71
N ALA A 195 -15.40 -18.41 -10.60
CA ALA A 195 -14.87 -18.79 -9.29
C ALA A 195 -15.89 -19.70 -8.62
N ALA A 196 -15.42 -20.56 -7.72
CA ALA A 196 -16.28 -21.55 -7.05
C ALA A 196 -17.48 -20.91 -6.32
N ASP A 197 -17.34 -19.67 -5.82
CA ASP A 197 -18.40 -18.90 -5.17
C ASP A 197 -19.03 -17.81 -6.05
N GLY A 198 -18.59 -17.69 -7.31
CA GLY A 198 -19.11 -16.73 -8.30
C GLY A 198 -18.94 -15.25 -7.94
N ARG A 199 -18.10 -14.93 -6.94
CA ARG A 199 -18.02 -13.60 -6.31
C ARG A 199 -16.71 -12.86 -6.59
N ILE A 200 -16.02 -13.22 -7.65
CA ILE A 200 -14.77 -12.57 -8.06
C ILE A 200 -15.00 -11.72 -9.31
N TRP A 201 -14.45 -10.51 -9.27
CA TRP A 201 -14.46 -9.56 -10.36
C TRP A 201 -13.05 -9.20 -10.77
N SER A 202 -12.77 -9.19 -12.04
CA SER A 202 -11.50 -8.73 -12.61
C SER A 202 -11.68 -7.34 -13.21
N VAL A 203 -10.70 -6.47 -13.03
CA VAL A 203 -10.64 -5.21 -13.80
C VAL A 203 -10.44 -5.52 -15.28
N SER A 204 -10.98 -4.66 -16.15
CA SER A 204 -10.81 -4.82 -17.60
C SER A 204 -9.34 -4.78 -18.02
N PRO A 205 -8.97 -5.41 -19.15
CA PRO A 205 -7.62 -5.32 -19.70
C PRO A 205 -7.15 -3.88 -19.92
N GLU A 206 -8.05 -3.00 -20.38
CA GLU A 206 -7.74 -1.58 -20.60
C GLU A 206 -7.25 -0.87 -19.34
N LEU A 207 -7.87 -1.13 -18.18
CA LEU A 207 -7.41 -0.60 -16.89
C LEU A 207 -6.07 -1.18 -16.50
N ARG A 208 -5.91 -2.49 -16.68
CA ARG A 208 -4.69 -3.21 -16.29
C ARG A 208 -3.48 -2.74 -17.09
N ASP A 209 -3.63 -2.48 -18.37
CA ASP A 209 -2.57 -2.02 -19.26
C ASP A 209 -2.10 -0.60 -18.94
N LEU A 210 -2.94 0.22 -18.31
CA LEU A 210 -2.58 1.56 -17.86
C LEU A 210 -1.77 1.56 -16.56
N VAL A 211 -1.91 0.52 -15.71
CA VAL A 211 -1.35 0.48 -14.36
C VAL A 211 -0.15 -0.46 -14.27
N ALA A 212 0.98 0.07 -13.87
CA ALA A 212 2.21 -0.71 -13.64
C ALA A 212 2.47 -0.85 -12.14
N CYS A 213 2.17 -2.01 -11.55
CA CYS A 213 2.42 -2.30 -10.15
C CYS A 213 3.87 -2.72 -9.91
N ARG A 214 4.55 -2.13 -8.91
CA ARG A 214 5.94 -2.40 -8.54
C ARG A 214 6.11 -2.34 -7.02
N GLU A 215 7.05 -3.11 -6.49
CA GLU A 215 7.49 -2.96 -5.11
C GLU A 215 8.33 -1.70 -4.98
N LEU A 216 8.07 -0.92 -3.94
CA LEU A 216 8.85 0.26 -3.60
C LEU A 216 8.69 0.61 -2.12
N ASN A 217 9.83 0.79 -1.47
CA ASN A 217 9.88 1.40 -0.14
C ASN A 217 10.02 2.92 -0.29
N LEU A 218 9.08 3.69 0.26
CA LEU A 218 9.08 5.15 0.16
C LEU A 218 10.26 5.83 0.85
N ILE A 219 10.85 5.17 1.86
CA ILE A 219 12.05 5.71 2.53
C ILE A 219 13.36 5.26 1.88
N GLY A 220 13.32 4.22 1.04
CA GLY A 220 14.48 3.72 0.31
C GLY A 220 14.82 4.53 -0.95
N GLU A 221 15.70 4.00 -1.79
CA GLU A 221 16.00 4.60 -3.09
C GLU A 221 14.86 4.41 -4.07
N TRP A 222 14.61 5.45 -4.89
CA TRP A 222 13.63 5.38 -5.96
C TRP A 222 14.32 5.22 -7.31
N PRO A 223 14.02 4.14 -8.06
CA PRO A 223 14.65 3.92 -9.36
C PRO A 223 14.11 4.85 -10.46
N MET A 224 13.01 5.57 -10.19
CA MET A 224 12.40 6.48 -11.15
C MET A 224 13.24 7.75 -11.31
N ARG A 225 13.53 8.12 -12.56
CA ARG A 225 14.29 9.33 -12.90
C ARG A 225 13.43 10.44 -13.54
N GLY A 226 12.20 10.09 -13.92
CA GLY A 226 11.26 11.02 -14.55
C GLY A 226 10.35 11.70 -13.55
N ARG A 227 9.80 12.86 -13.94
CA ARG A 227 8.77 13.57 -13.15
C ARG A 227 7.40 12.95 -13.37
N PHE A 228 6.58 13.00 -12.34
CA PHE A 228 5.16 12.66 -12.38
C PHE A 228 4.32 13.94 -12.47
N ASP A 229 3.23 13.86 -13.21
CA ASP A 229 2.25 14.95 -13.34
C ASP A 229 1.26 14.95 -12.17
N VAL A 230 1.01 13.77 -11.60
CA VAL A 230 0.13 13.55 -10.46
C VAL A 230 0.74 12.50 -9.55
N ILE A 231 0.78 12.78 -8.25
CA ILE A 231 1.17 11.80 -7.23
C ILE A 231 0.04 11.71 -6.20
N PHE A 232 -0.50 10.51 -6.00
CA PHE A 232 -1.35 10.17 -4.87
C PHE A 232 -0.49 9.46 -3.82
N CYS A 233 -0.30 10.10 -2.67
CA CYS A 233 0.35 9.53 -1.48
C CYS A 233 -0.60 9.72 -0.30
N ARG A 234 -1.57 8.82 -0.18
CA ARG A 234 -2.72 8.99 0.70
C ARG A 234 -2.76 7.91 1.79
N ASN A 235 -3.10 8.32 3.01
CA ASN A 235 -3.31 7.42 4.15
C ASN A 235 -2.08 6.54 4.52
N VAL A 236 -0.88 6.93 4.12
CA VAL A 236 0.38 6.24 4.43
C VAL A 236 1.31 7.09 5.29
N VAL A 237 1.42 8.39 5.03
CA VAL A 237 2.35 9.27 5.76
C VAL A 237 2.02 9.40 7.24
N ILE A 238 0.79 9.07 7.63
CA ILE A 238 0.33 9.03 9.03
C ILE A 238 1.05 7.98 9.88
N TYR A 239 1.77 7.06 9.26
CA TYR A 239 2.56 6.02 9.94
C TYR A 239 4.01 6.43 10.16
N PHE A 240 4.46 7.54 9.59
CA PHE A 240 5.84 8.04 9.65
C PHE A 240 5.99 9.15 10.68
N ASP A 241 7.20 9.29 11.21
CA ASP A 241 7.56 10.48 11.99
C ASP A 241 7.75 11.71 11.09
N GLU A 242 7.75 12.88 11.69
CA GLU A 242 7.83 14.17 11.00
C GLU A 242 9.11 14.27 10.10
N PRO A 243 10.33 13.89 10.55
CA PRO A 243 11.51 13.91 9.70
C PRO A 243 11.40 12.99 8.48
N THR A 244 10.78 11.83 8.64
CA THR A 244 10.55 10.90 7.52
C THR A 244 9.53 11.45 6.54
N GLN A 245 8.44 12.09 7.03
CA GLN A 245 7.46 12.76 6.18
C GLN A 245 8.12 13.88 5.36
N GLU A 246 8.90 14.77 5.98
CA GLU A 246 9.61 15.86 5.30
C GLU A 246 10.54 15.33 4.20
N ARG A 247 11.30 14.27 4.49
CA ARG A 247 12.18 13.62 3.52
C ARG A 247 11.39 13.06 2.33
N ILE A 248 10.22 12.46 2.54
CA ILE A 248 9.37 11.93 1.48
C ILE A 248 8.80 13.08 0.64
N TRP A 249 8.24 14.11 1.29
CA TRP A 249 7.69 15.28 0.59
C TRP A 249 8.72 16.03 -0.26
N SER A 250 9.96 16.14 0.20
CA SER A 250 11.04 16.79 -0.55
C SER A 250 11.45 16.04 -1.82
N ARG A 251 11.07 14.76 -1.94
CA ARG A 251 11.38 13.90 -3.09
C ARG A 251 10.27 13.83 -4.12
N PHE A 252 9.03 14.20 -3.75
CA PHE A 252 7.91 14.31 -4.68
C PHE A 252 7.98 15.57 -5.53
#